data_fb968c31e211fd0b1eb9d13230f81dd5
#
_entry.id   fb968c31e211fd0b1eb9d13230f81dd5
#
_cell.length_a   1.000
_cell.length_b   1.000
_cell.length_c   1.000
_cell.angle_alpha   90.00
_cell.angle_beta   90.00
_cell.angle_gamma   90.00
#
_symmetry.space_group_name_H-M   'P 1'
#
loop_
_entity.id
_entity.type
_entity.pdbx_description
1 polymer ?
#
loop_
_entity_poly.entity_id
_entity_poly.type
_entity_poly.pdbx_seq_one_letter_code
_entity_poly.pdbx_strand_id
1 'polypeptide(L)'
;MRNFDYSKKWEKLLTPEIVALLTQIHEYKGEQSLFIEAKADTLTQLVEIAKIQSTEASNKIEGIYTSDARLKALVKDKTTPKTRNEREIAGYRDVLNTIHESHDYISIRPNMILQLHRNLYKFEGYDIGGKYKAADNIIEEEDEQGNKFVRFRPVPAWETPEAVENLCNEFDKALGTGTIDPLLLIPMFILDFLCIHPFNDGNGRMSRLLTLLMLYRAGYIVGKYISIEHLIEKTKESYYECLQESSLNWHEEENNYVPFVQYMLGVVVAAYRDFSDRVETLVASGLSKQERVAELIKNTYGEITKSQIMEKCPDISRITVERALSELLTSESIIKIGGGRYTKYVWNRDKE
;
A
#
# COMPACT_ATOMS: atom_id res chain seq x y z
N MET A 1 -1.31 -25.04 -19.30
CA MET A 1 -1.47 -23.64 -18.92
C MET A 1 -2.60 -23.51 -17.92
N ARG A 2 -2.42 -22.72 -16.84
CA ARG A 2 -3.44 -22.49 -15.80
C ARG A 2 -4.66 -21.76 -16.37
N ASN A 3 -5.85 -22.18 -15.93
CA ASN A 3 -7.11 -21.49 -16.22
C ASN A 3 -7.39 -20.44 -15.13
N PHE A 4 -7.55 -19.17 -15.53
CA PHE A 4 -7.86 -18.04 -14.65
C PHE A 4 -9.36 -17.75 -14.53
N ASP A 5 -10.24 -18.71 -14.82
CA ASP A 5 -11.70 -18.52 -14.71
C ASP A 5 -12.11 -18.17 -13.26
N TYR A 6 -12.31 -16.88 -13.01
CA TYR A 6 -12.73 -16.36 -11.70
C TYR A 6 -14.22 -16.60 -11.41
N SER A 7 -15.02 -16.91 -12.42
CA SER A 7 -16.49 -17.03 -12.28
C SER A 7 -16.93 -18.14 -11.32
N LYS A 8 -16.06 -19.14 -11.08
CA LYS A 8 -16.34 -20.27 -10.19
C LYS A 8 -15.50 -20.27 -8.90
N LYS A 9 -14.48 -19.39 -8.83
CA LYS A 9 -13.51 -19.41 -7.71
C LYS A 9 -13.89 -18.46 -6.59
N TRP A 10 -14.62 -17.38 -6.90
CA TRP A 10 -14.97 -16.33 -5.94
C TRP A 10 -15.95 -16.76 -4.85
N GLU A 11 -16.85 -17.70 -5.14
CA GLU A 11 -17.85 -18.17 -4.16
C GLU A 11 -17.19 -18.75 -2.90
N LYS A 12 -16.03 -19.39 -3.06
CA LYS A 12 -15.25 -19.95 -1.96
C LYS A 12 -14.63 -18.88 -1.05
N LEU A 13 -14.61 -17.62 -1.48
CA LEU A 13 -14.09 -16.49 -0.71
C LEU A 13 -15.12 -15.91 0.25
N LEU A 14 -16.40 -16.27 0.14
CA LEU A 14 -17.46 -15.71 0.98
C LEU A 14 -17.47 -16.33 2.39
N THR A 15 -16.35 -16.22 3.09
CA THR A 15 -16.28 -16.55 4.52
C THR A 15 -16.90 -15.43 5.36
N PRO A 16 -17.37 -15.70 6.58
CA PRO A 16 -17.92 -14.66 7.47
C PRO A 16 -16.94 -13.48 7.67
N GLU A 17 -15.65 -13.76 7.77
CA GLU A 17 -14.59 -12.76 7.96
C GLU A 17 -14.45 -11.86 6.73
N ILE A 18 -14.39 -12.44 5.53
CA ILE A 18 -14.31 -11.68 4.27
C ILE A 18 -15.55 -10.85 4.04
N VAL A 19 -16.74 -11.40 4.30
CA VAL A 19 -18.01 -10.65 4.20
C VAL A 19 -18.02 -9.46 5.16
N ALA A 20 -17.55 -9.63 6.40
CA ALA A 20 -17.44 -8.54 7.35
C ALA A 20 -16.48 -7.42 6.87
N LEU A 21 -15.33 -7.80 6.30
CA LEU A 21 -14.36 -6.84 5.73
C LEU A 21 -14.94 -6.08 4.52
N LEU A 22 -15.64 -6.79 3.62
CA LEU A 22 -16.31 -6.16 2.47
C LEU A 22 -17.34 -5.12 2.94
N THR A 23 -18.19 -5.50 3.90
CA THR A 23 -19.18 -4.58 4.46
C THR A 23 -18.53 -3.32 5.03
N GLN A 24 -17.49 -3.45 5.84
CA GLN A 24 -16.77 -2.31 6.40
C GLN A 24 -16.15 -1.42 5.31
N ILE A 25 -15.55 -1.99 4.26
CA ILE A 25 -14.96 -1.20 3.18
C ILE A 25 -16.03 -0.41 2.41
N HIS A 26 -17.19 -1.00 2.16
CA HIS A 26 -18.29 -0.32 1.49
C HIS A 26 -18.89 0.81 2.33
N GLU A 27 -19.01 0.64 3.64
CA GLU A 27 -19.43 1.68 4.57
C GLU A 27 -18.44 2.85 4.55
N TYR A 28 -17.16 2.58 4.74
CA TYR A 28 -16.10 3.61 4.69
C TYR A 28 -16.02 4.32 3.34
N LYS A 29 -16.23 3.62 2.23
CA LYS A 29 -16.25 4.24 0.90
C LYS A 29 -17.37 5.28 0.80
N GLY A 30 -18.55 4.99 1.35
CA GLY A 30 -19.66 5.94 1.41
C GLY A 30 -19.32 7.18 2.23
N GLU A 31 -18.72 7.01 3.41
CA GLU A 31 -18.27 8.10 4.28
C GLU A 31 -17.17 8.94 3.64
N GLN A 32 -16.18 8.30 3.00
CA GLN A 32 -15.07 8.98 2.33
C GLN A 32 -15.56 10.01 1.31
N SER A 33 -16.60 9.71 0.56
CA SER A 33 -17.15 10.61 -0.46
C SER A 33 -17.60 11.94 0.14
N LEU A 34 -18.20 11.91 1.33
CA LEU A 34 -18.64 13.12 2.05
C LEU A 34 -17.45 13.99 2.50
N PHE A 35 -16.36 13.36 2.95
CA PHE A 35 -15.16 14.08 3.37
C PHE A 35 -14.41 14.72 2.19
N ILE A 36 -14.36 14.03 1.04
CA ILE A 36 -13.67 14.54 -0.17
C ILE A 36 -14.35 15.81 -0.67
N GLU A 37 -15.69 15.84 -0.70
CA GLU A 37 -16.45 17.00 -1.14
C GLU A 37 -16.30 18.20 -0.20
N ALA A 38 -16.19 17.95 1.11
CA ALA A 38 -16.21 19.00 2.12
C ALA A 38 -14.85 19.72 2.33
N LYS A 39 -13.69 19.08 2.01
CA LYS A 39 -12.36 19.55 2.48
C LYS A 39 -11.19 19.32 1.52
N ALA A 40 -11.32 19.69 0.26
CA ALA A 40 -10.30 19.48 -0.79
C ALA A 40 -8.89 19.98 -0.44
N ASP A 41 -8.75 21.15 0.18
CA ASP A 41 -7.43 21.75 0.52
C ASP A 41 -6.67 20.93 1.59
N THR A 42 -7.41 20.40 2.56
CA THR A 42 -6.84 19.58 3.64
C THR A 42 -6.34 18.23 3.11
N LEU A 43 -7.05 17.65 2.17
CA LEU A 43 -6.71 16.39 1.54
C LEU A 43 -5.45 16.45 0.67
N THR A 44 -5.11 17.62 0.13
CA THR A 44 -3.89 17.82 -0.67
C THR A 44 -2.63 17.48 0.15
N GLN A 45 -2.58 17.82 1.43
CA GLN A 45 -1.44 17.49 2.30
C GLN A 45 -1.34 15.98 2.53
N LEU A 46 -2.47 15.28 2.71
CA LEU A 46 -2.47 13.82 2.87
C LEU A 46 -1.95 13.13 1.61
N VAL A 47 -2.32 13.60 0.42
CA VAL A 47 -1.81 13.07 -0.86
C VAL A 47 -0.29 13.16 -0.95
N GLU A 48 0.29 14.32 -0.61
CA GLU A 48 1.75 14.52 -0.66
C GLU A 48 2.48 13.58 0.32
N ILE A 49 1.93 13.38 1.51
CA ILE A 49 2.49 12.48 2.52
C ILE A 49 2.36 11.03 2.06
N ALA A 50 1.18 10.62 1.59
CA ALA A 50 0.94 9.29 1.09
C ALA A 50 1.89 8.93 -0.07
N LYS A 51 2.14 9.85 -1.01
CA LYS A 51 3.11 9.66 -2.11
C LYS A 51 4.53 9.38 -1.58
N ILE A 52 4.99 10.12 -0.57
CA ILE A 52 6.31 9.90 0.02
C ILE A 52 6.35 8.53 0.70
N GLN A 53 5.36 8.21 1.53
CA GLN A 53 5.27 6.93 2.24
C GLN A 53 5.15 5.73 1.29
N SER A 54 4.32 5.83 0.25
CA SER A 54 4.14 4.78 -0.76
C SER A 54 5.44 4.52 -1.53
N THR A 55 6.11 5.59 -1.96
CA THR A 55 7.39 5.48 -2.67
C THR A 55 8.47 4.87 -1.77
N GLU A 56 8.55 5.28 -0.51
CA GLU A 56 9.50 4.73 0.45
C GLU A 56 9.21 3.26 0.73
N ALA A 57 8.02 2.95 1.21
CA ALA A 57 7.66 1.63 1.70
C ALA A 57 7.75 0.56 0.62
N SER A 58 7.22 0.82 -0.58
CA SER A 58 7.26 -0.14 -1.67
C SER A 58 8.69 -0.48 -2.12
N ASN A 59 9.60 0.50 -2.13
CA ASN A 59 11.01 0.25 -2.44
C ASN A 59 11.73 -0.44 -1.27
N LYS A 60 11.43 -0.07 -0.03
CA LYS A 60 12.03 -0.64 1.17
C LYS A 60 11.67 -2.12 1.37
N ILE A 61 10.47 -2.56 0.99
CA ILE A 61 10.09 -3.97 0.96
C ILE A 61 11.08 -4.78 0.10
N GLU A 62 11.55 -4.21 -1.01
CA GLU A 62 12.52 -4.83 -1.94
C GLU A 62 13.99 -4.55 -1.58
N GLY A 63 14.26 -3.96 -0.41
CA GLY A 63 15.64 -3.66 0.01
C GLY A 63 16.27 -2.44 -0.67
N ILE A 64 15.48 -1.55 -1.28
CA ILE A 64 15.93 -0.35 -1.97
C ILE A 64 15.79 0.86 -1.05
N TYR A 65 16.89 1.52 -0.73
CA TYR A 65 16.95 2.58 0.28
C TYR A 65 17.67 3.83 -0.23
N THR A 66 17.26 4.98 0.32
CA THR A 66 18.02 6.24 0.28
C THR A 66 17.80 7.00 1.59
N SER A 67 18.51 8.11 1.81
CA SER A 67 18.26 8.94 3.01
C SER A 67 16.94 9.69 2.92
N ASP A 68 16.31 9.98 4.08
CA ASP A 68 15.02 10.68 4.15
C ASP A 68 15.01 12.02 3.40
N ALA A 69 16.12 12.77 3.49
CA ALA A 69 16.25 14.04 2.79
C ALA A 69 16.27 13.86 1.25
N ARG A 70 16.96 12.83 0.76
CA ARG A 70 17.03 12.48 -0.66
C ARG A 70 15.70 11.94 -1.15
N LEU A 71 15.07 11.06 -0.39
CA LEU A 71 13.74 10.52 -0.70
C LEU A 71 12.72 11.65 -0.90
N LYS A 72 12.59 12.55 0.07
CA LYS A 72 11.67 13.69 0.00
C LYS A 72 11.97 14.62 -1.19
N ALA A 73 13.25 14.83 -1.50
CA ALA A 73 13.66 15.63 -2.65
C ALA A 73 13.35 14.93 -3.98
N LEU A 74 13.54 13.61 -4.07
CA LEU A 74 13.21 12.79 -5.25
C LEU A 74 11.70 12.75 -5.49
N VAL A 75 10.89 12.48 -4.45
CA VAL A 75 9.43 12.39 -4.57
C VAL A 75 8.83 13.74 -4.99
N LYS A 76 9.37 14.84 -4.51
CA LYS A 76 8.94 16.20 -4.90
C LYS A 76 9.56 16.70 -6.21
N ASP A 77 10.27 15.84 -6.93
CA ASP A 77 10.99 16.16 -8.18
C ASP A 77 11.94 17.37 -8.08
N LYS A 78 12.53 17.56 -6.90
CA LYS A 78 13.47 18.66 -6.61
C LYS A 78 14.94 18.30 -6.83
N THR A 79 15.22 17.06 -7.25
CA THR A 79 16.57 16.56 -7.49
C THR A 79 16.58 15.41 -8.48
N THR A 80 17.69 15.22 -9.18
CA THR A 80 17.91 14.08 -10.07
C THR A 80 18.44 12.87 -9.30
N PRO A 81 18.06 11.64 -9.66
CA PRO A 81 18.60 10.42 -9.05
C PRO A 81 20.09 10.23 -9.41
N LYS A 82 20.90 9.82 -8.42
CA LYS A 82 22.35 9.65 -8.56
C LYS A 82 22.79 8.18 -8.49
N THR A 83 22.18 7.41 -7.61
CA THR A 83 22.48 5.99 -7.41
C THR A 83 21.45 5.09 -8.11
N ARG A 84 21.73 3.80 -8.23
CA ARG A 84 20.77 2.80 -8.71
C ARG A 84 19.48 2.86 -7.88
N ASN A 85 19.59 2.78 -6.56
CA ASN A 85 18.41 2.84 -5.68
C ASN A 85 17.59 4.11 -5.90
N GLU A 86 18.24 5.27 -6.06
CA GLU A 86 17.53 6.53 -6.32
C GLU A 86 16.83 6.55 -7.68
N ARG A 87 17.40 5.89 -8.72
CA ARG A 87 16.77 5.75 -10.04
C ARG A 87 15.52 4.89 -9.96
N GLU A 88 15.58 3.78 -9.23
CA GLU A 88 14.43 2.90 -9.00
C GLU A 88 13.33 3.59 -8.18
N ILE A 89 13.69 4.34 -7.15
CA ILE A 89 12.77 5.18 -6.36
C ILE A 89 12.10 6.24 -7.25
N ALA A 90 12.86 6.93 -8.11
CA ALA A 90 12.32 7.94 -9.01
C ALA A 90 11.37 7.33 -10.05
N GLY A 91 11.69 6.14 -10.58
CA GLY A 91 10.82 5.41 -11.48
C GLY A 91 9.50 5.02 -10.82
N TYR A 92 9.55 4.49 -9.59
CA TYR A 92 8.36 4.16 -8.82
C TYR A 92 7.46 5.39 -8.60
N ARG A 93 8.06 6.50 -8.13
CA ARG A 93 7.36 7.80 -7.97
C ARG A 93 6.60 8.19 -9.24
N ASP A 94 7.23 8.09 -10.39
CA ASP A 94 6.63 8.53 -11.64
C ASP A 94 5.45 7.66 -12.07
N VAL A 95 5.55 6.34 -11.88
CA VAL A 95 4.41 5.43 -12.12
C VAL A 95 3.29 5.69 -11.13
N LEU A 96 3.61 5.88 -9.84
CA LEU A 96 2.63 6.22 -8.81
C LEU A 96 1.89 7.53 -9.14
N ASN A 97 2.60 8.57 -9.56
CA ASN A 97 1.98 9.83 -10.00
C ASN A 97 1.06 9.63 -11.20
N THR A 98 1.49 8.84 -12.19
CA THR A 98 0.67 8.50 -13.36
C THR A 98 -0.63 7.81 -12.94
N ILE A 99 -0.57 6.88 -12.01
CA ILE A 99 -1.76 6.19 -11.47
C ILE A 99 -2.67 7.19 -10.73
N HIS A 100 -2.10 8.03 -9.85
CA HIS A 100 -2.88 9.02 -9.10
C HIS A 100 -3.63 10.02 -9.99
N GLU A 101 -3.05 10.36 -11.13
CA GLU A 101 -3.59 11.40 -12.03
C GLU A 101 -4.46 10.83 -13.16
N SER A 102 -4.20 9.58 -13.59
CA SER A 102 -4.74 9.07 -14.84
C SER A 102 -5.31 7.65 -14.76
N HIS A 103 -5.59 7.11 -13.57
CA HIS A 103 -6.07 5.73 -13.39
C HIS A 103 -7.29 5.38 -14.24
N ASP A 104 -8.20 6.31 -14.50
CA ASP A 104 -9.40 6.08 -15.32
C ASP A 104 -9.06 5.69 -16.77
N TYR A 105 -7.94 6.16 -17.28
CA TYR A 105 -7.48 5.95 -18.66
C TYR A 105 -6.52 4.77 -18.82
N ILE A 106 -6.09 4.14 -17.72
CA ILE A 106 -5.13 3.03 -17.74
C ILE A 106 -5.90 1.71 -17.65
N SER A 107 -5.99 0.95 -18.74
CA SER A 107 -6.62 -0.37 -18.75
C SER A 107 -5.70 -1.45 -18.16
N ILE A 108 -6.30 -2.51 -17.59
CA ILE A 108 -5.55 -3.67 -17.08
C ILE A 108 -5.31 -4.64 -18.24
N ARG A 109 -4.34 -4.33 -19.10
CA ARG A 109 -3.98 -5.12 -20.28
C ARG A 109 -2.47 -5.32 -20.37
N PRO A 110 -2.00 -6.38 -21.06
CA PRO A 110 -0.57 -6.70 -21.14
C PRO A 110 0.30 -5.53 -21.59
N ASN A 111 -0.09 -4.81 -22.62
CA ASN A 111 0.66 -3.67 -23.14
C ASN A 111 0.78 -2.51 -22.14
N MET A 112 -0.26 -2.26 -21.35
CA MET A 112 -0.24 -1.23 -20.30
C MET A 112 0.62 -1.66 -19.11
N ILE A 113 0.55 -2.92 -18.71
CA ILE A 113 1.43 -3.50 -17.67
C ILE A 113 2.91 -3.38 -18.10
N LEU A 114 3.21 -3.72 -19.34
CA LEU A 114 4.57 -3.54 -19.91
C LEU A 114 4.99 -2.07 -19.95
N GLN A 115 4.06 -1.15 -20.28
CA GLN A 115 4.35 0.29 -20.28
C GLN A 115 4.62 0.83 -18.87
N LEU A 116 3.83 0.42 -17.87
CA LEU A 116 4.06 0.81 -16.48
C LEU A 116 5.41 0.26 -15.99
N HIS A 117 5.74 -0.98 -16.32
CA HIS A 117 7.03 -1.57 -16.00
C HIS A 117 8.20 -0.85 -16.71
N ARG A 118 8.02 -0.43 -17.98
CA ARG A 118 9.01 0.41 -18.68
C ARG A 118 9.23 1.73 -17.96
N ASN A 119 8.16 2.37 -17.50
CA ASN A 119 8.24 3.64 -16.77
C ASN A 119 8.90 3.46 -15.39
N LEU A 120 8.68 2.33 -14.71
CA LEU A 120 9.34 1.98 -13.46
C LEU A 120 10.87 1.98 -13.59
N TYR A 121 11.40 1.56 -14.74
CA TYR A 121 12.84 1.46 -15.01
C TYR A 121 13.39 2.56 -15.94
N LYS A 122 12.62 3.62 -16.20
CA LYS A 122 13.01 4.64 -17.20
C LYS A 122 14.33 5.35 -16.90
N PHE A 123 14.73 5.39 -15.63
CA PHE A 123 16.01 6.00 -15.21
C PHE A 123 17.18 5.00 -15.20
N GLU A 124 16.92 3.68 -15.34
CA GLU A 124 17.95 2.62 -15.36
C GLU A 124 18.46 2.28 -16.77
N GLY A 125 17.77 2.77 -17.80
CA GLY A 125 18.10 2.52 -19.20
C GLY A 125 17.05 1.64 -19.90
N TYR A 126 17.04 1.70 -21.23
CA TYR A 126 15.96 1.15 -22.07
C TYR A 126 15.87 -0.38 -22.12
N ASP A 127 16.88 -1.10 -21.60
CA ASP A 127 16.93 -2.56 -21.78
C ASP A 127 16.28 -3.38 -20.67
N ILE A 128 16.00 -2.80 -19.50
CA ILE A 128 15.48 -3.53 -18.34
C ILE A 128 13.95 -3.51 -18.32
N GLY A 129 13.33 -2.36 -18.56
CA GLY A 129 11.89 -2.16 -18.38
C GLY A 129 11.04 -2.51 -19.60
N GLY A 130 9.81 -2.97 -19.37
CA GLY A 130 8.80 -3.16 -20.41
C GLY A 130 8.97 -4.41 -21.26
N LYS A 131 9.69 -5.42 -20.76
CA LYS A 131 9.88 -6.72 -21.40
C LYS A 131 9.58 -7.83 -20.39
N TYR A 132 8.97 -8.90 -20.86
CA TYR A 132 8.85 -10.12 -20.06
C TYR A 132 10.24 -10.75 -19.83
N LYS A 133 10.34 -11.58 -18.81
CA LYS A 133 11.52 -12.37 -18.51
C LYS A 133 11.91 -13.24 -19.72
N ALA A 134 13.20 -13.32 -20.00
CA ALA A 134 13.75 -14.13 -21.10
C ALA A 134 14.24 -15.51 -20.65
N ALA A 135 14.40 -15.71 -19.35
CA ALA A 135 14.81 -16.96 -18.72
C ALA A 135 13.90 -17.25 -17.52
N ASP A 136 13.78 -18.52 -17.17
CA ASP A 136 13.02 -18.92 -16.00
C ASP A 136 13.65 -18.34 -14.74
N ASN A 137 12.81 -17.85 -13.85
CA ASN A 137 13.19 -17.35 -12.54
C ASN A 137 12.64 -18.28 -11.44
N ILE A 138 13.21 -18.16 -10.27
CA ILE A 138 12.76 -18.85 -9.06
C ILE A 138 12.56 -17.83 -7.95
N ILE A 139 11.65 -18.12 -7.04
CA ILE A 139 11.49 -17.37 -5.79
C ILE A 139 12.14 -18.20 -4.70
N GLU A 140 13.24 -17.70 -4.17
CA GLU A 140 13.99 -18.32 -3.08
C GLU A 140 13.62 -17.71 -1.73
N GLU A 141 13.74 -18.50 -0.69
CA GLU A 141 13.62 -18.09 0.71
C GLU A 141 14.79 -18.68 1.49
N GLU A 142 15.13 -18.05 2.60
CA GLU A 142 16.20 -18.46 3.50
C GLU A 142 15.59 -18.89 4.81
N ASP A 143 15.93 -20.10 5.31
CA ASP A 143 15.48 -20.59 6.59
C ASP A 143 16.24 -19.91 7.76
N GLU A 144 15.82 -20.18 9.01
CA GLU A 144 16.45 -19.63 10.22
C GLU A 144 17.94 -20.02 10.35
N GLN A 145 18.39 -21.01 9.60
CA GLN A 145 19.78 -21.51 9.60
C GLN A 145 20.61 -20.93 8.46
N GLY A 146 20.02 -20.08 7.61
CA GLY A 146 20.68 -19.45 6.46
C GLY A 146 20.73 -20.33 5.20
N ASN A 147 19.98 -21.44 5.15
CA ASN A 147 19.93 -22.29 3.96
C ASN A 147 18.87 -21.77 2.99
N LYS A 148 19.25 -21.59 1.73
CA LYS A 148 18.34 -21.18 0.67
C LYS A 148 17.58 -22.37 0.11
N PHE A 149 16.27 -22.21 -0.03
CA PHE A 149 15.41 -23.18 -0.70
C PHE A 149 14.47 -22.47 -1.70
N VAL A 150 14.06 -23.21 -2.74
CA VAL A 150 13.11 -22.69 -3.72
C VAL A 150 11.72 -22.74 -3.10
N ARG A 151 11.16 -21.56 -2.81
CA ARG A 151 9.82 -21.43 -2.27
C ARG A 151 8.74 -21.62 -3.34
N PHE A 152 8.96 -21.03 -4.51
CA PHE A 152 8.00 -21.09 -5.62
C PHE A 152 8.72 -21.05 -6.97
N ARG A 153 8.20 -21.78 -7.95
CA ARG A 153 8.63 -21.74 -9.34
C ARG A 153 7.57 -21.04 -10.17
N PRO A 154 7.80 -19.81 -10.62
CA PRO A 154 6.86 -19.08 -11.47
C PRO A 154 6.64 -19.77 -12.82
N VAL A 155 5.67 -19.27 -13.58
CA VAL A 155 5.41 -19.68 -14.96
C VAL A 155 6.70 -19.58 -15.80
N PRO A 156 7.04 -20.56 -16.66
CA PRO A 156 8.22 -20.49 -17.52
C PRO A 156 8.24 -19.26 -18.43
N ALA A 157 9.43 -18.78 -18.78
CA ALA A 157 9.59 -17.58 -19.57
C ALA A 157 8.85 -17.62 -20.91
N TRP A 158 8.89 -18.74 -21.60
CA TRP A 158 8.23 -18.93 -22.91
C TRP A 158 6.70 -18.88 -22.84
N GLU A 159 6.11 -19.24 -21.68
CA GLU A 159 4.65 -19.27 -21.44
C GLU A 159 4.15 -17.95 -20.86
N THR A 160 5.04 -17.13 -20.31
CA THR A 160 4.71 -15.89 -19.57
C THR A 160 3.83 -14.90 -20.36
N PRO A 161 4.09 -14.60 -21.66
CA PRO A 161 3.27 -13.65 -22.42
C PRO A 161 1.80 -14.08 -22.50
N GLU A 162 1.55 -15.36 -22.80
CA GLU A 162 0.21 -15.94 -22.92
C GLU A 162 -0.48 -16.01 -21.56
N ALA A 163 0.25 -16.35 -20.49
CA ALA A 163 -0.29 -16.36 -19.13
C ALA A 163 -0.76 -14.98 -18.68
N VAL A 164 0.00 -13.92 -18.96
CA VAL A 164 -0.41 -12.54 -18.64
C VAL A 164 -1.60 -12.09 -19.47
N GLU A 165 -1.66 -12.47 -20.75
CA GLU A 165 -2.80 -12.16 -21.61
C GLU A 165 -4.08 -12.83 -21.10
N ASN A 166 -4.02 -14.13 -20.77
CA ASN A 166 -5.15 -14.88 -20.25
C ASN A 166 -5.59 -14.35 -18.87
N LEU A 167 -4.65 -13.99 -17.99
CA LEU A 167 -4.94 -13.35 -16.71
C LEU A 167 -5.74 -12.05 -16.89
N CYS A 168 -5.30 -11.17 -17.79
CA CYS A 168 -5.97 -9.90 -18.05
C CYS A 168 -7.36 -10.10 -18.67
N ASN A 169 -7.49 -11.02 -19.62
CA ASN A 169 -8.75 -11.31 -20.30
C ASN A 169 -9.80 -11.89 -19.35
N GLU A 170 -9.42 -12.86 -18.50
CA GLU A 170 -10.35 -13.45 -17.54
C GLU A 170 -10.72 -12.47 -16.41
N PHE A 171 -9.82 -11.57 -16.03
CA PHE A 171 -10.14 -10.48 -15.10
C PHE A 171 -11.16 -9.51 -15.71
N ASP A 172 -10.94 -9.04 -16.93
CA ASP A 172 -11.86 -8.13 -17.64
C ASP A 172 -13.23 -8.79 -17.81
N LYS A 173 -13.27 -10.08 -18.17
CA LYS A 173 -14.50 -10.86 -18.32
C LYS A 173 -15.25 -10.97 -16.98
N ALA A 174 -14.57 -11.32 -15.89
CA ALA A 174 -15.17 -11.44 -14.57
C ALA A 174 -15.70 -10.10 -14.05
N LEU A 175 -14.93 -9.03 -14.23
CA LEU A 175 -15.35 -7.68 -13.86
C LEU A 175 -16.57 -7.21 -14.68
N GLY A 176 -16.61 -7.55 -15.98
CA GLY A 176 -17.69 -7.20 -16.91
C GLY A 176 -19.02 -7.86 -16.58
N THR A 177 -19.05 -8.96 -15.81
CA THR A 177 -20.31 -9.60 -15.36
C THR A 177 -21.09 -8.73 -14.36
N GLY A 178 -20.40 -7.87 -13.60
CA GLY A 178 -20.98 -7.08 -12.51
C GLY A 178 -21.48 -7.90 -11.32
N THR A 179 -21.23 -9.22 -11.30
CA THR A 179 -21.73 -10.13 -10.24
C THR A 179 -20.71 -10.34 -9.13
N ILE A 180 -19.42 -10.13 -9.41
CA ILE A 180 -18.32 -10.36 -8.46
C ILE A 180 -17.81 -9.00 -7.98
N ASP A 181 -17.73 -8.85 -6.65
CA ASP A 181 -17.17 -7.62 -6.08
C ASP A 181 -15.70 -7.43 -6.51
N PRO A 182 -15.33 -6.25 -7.07
CA PRO A 182 -13.95 -5.96 -7.43
C PRO A 182 -12.95 -6.16 -6.30
N LEU A 183 -13.36 -5.95 -5.05
CA LEU A 183 -12.50 -6.18 -3.87
C LEU A 183 -12.09 -7.65 -3.70
N LEU A 184 -12.85 -8.59 -4.24
CA LEU A 184 -12.46 -10.00 -4.29
C LEU A 184 -11.57 -10.30 -5.50
N LEU A 185 -11.92 -9.75 -6.67
CA LEU A 185 -11.20 -10.00 -7.91
C LEU A 185 -9.78 -9.42 -7.91
N ILE A 186 -9.59 -8.23 -7.33
CA ILE A 186 -8.30 -7.53 -7.33
C ILE A 186 -7.22 -8.37 -6.61
N PRO A 187 -7.39 -8.83 -5.36
CA PRO A 187 -6.39 -9.66 -4.71
C PRO A 187 -6.14 -10.99 -5.43
N MET A 188 -7.18 -11.61 -6.01
CA MET A 188 -7.00 -12.85 -6.81
C MET A 188 -6.09 -12.59 -8.02
N PHE A 189 -6.35 -11.51 -8.77
CA PHE A 189 -5.49 -11.11 -9.89
C PHE A 189 -4.04 -10.86 -9.44
N ILE A 190 -3.86 -10.14 -8.33
CA ILE A 190 -2.52 -9.80 -7.81
C ILE A 190 -1.76 -11.05 -7.36
N LEU A 191 -2.42 -12.00 -6.71
CA LEU A 191 -1.81 -13.30 -6.39
C LEU A 191 -1.35 -14.03 -7.66
N ASP A 192 -2.24 -14.15 -8.65
CA ASP A 192 -1.93 -14.83 -9.91
C ASP A 192 -0.81 -14.11 -10.69
N PHE A 193 -0.80 -12.77 -10.70
CA PHE A 193 0.29 -11.97 -11.27
C PHE A 193 1.64 -12.25 -10.59
N LEU A 194 1.65 -12.36 -9.26
CA LEU A 194 2.86 -12.69 -8.50
C LEU A 194 3.31 -14.12 -8.73
N CYS A 195 2.40 -15.07 -8.95
CA CYS A 195 2.73 -16.45 -9.29
C CYS A 195 3.23 -16.60 -10.75
N ILE A 196 2.71 -15.83 -11.69
CA ILE A 196 3.27 -15.73 -13.05
C ILE A 196 4.68 -15.15 -13.01
N HIS A 197 4.90 -14.11 -12.17
CA HIS A 197 6.16 -13.42 -11.99
C HIS A 197 6.78 -12.98 -13.32
N PRO A 198 6.09 -12.09 -14.08
CA PRO A 198 6.35 -11.92 -15.50
C PRO A 198 7.67 -11.21 -15.85
N PHE A 199 8.32 -10.55 -14.89
CA PHE A 199 9.52 -9.74 -15.10
C PHE A 199 10.75 -10.38 -14.47
N ASN A 200 11.95 -10.00 -14.94
CA ASN A 200 13.19 -10.38 -14.29
C ASN A 200 13.36 -9.70 -12.91
N ASP A 201 12.83 -8.48 -12.78
CA ASP A 201 12.87 -7.68 -11.54
C ASP A 201 11.65 -6.74 -11.49
N GLY A 202 11.27 -6.25 -10.30
CA GLY A 202 10.19 -5.28 -10.10
C GLY A 202 8.79 -5.88 -10.01
N ASN A 203 8.63 -7.22 -9.95
CA ASN A 203 7.31 -7.85 -9.85
C ASN A 203 6.55 -7.42 -8.58
N GLY A 204 7.21 -7.37 -7.44
CA GLY A 204 6.60 -6.91 -6.19
C GLY A 204 6.18 -5.45 -6.25
N ARG A 205 7.01 -4.55 -6.76
CA ARG A 205 6.64 -3.13 -6.96
C ARG A 205 5.49 -2.97 -7.94
N MET A 206 5.52 -3.71 -9.05
CA MET A 206 4.43 -3.71 -10.03
C MET A 206 3.13 -4.24 -9.45
N SER A 207 3.15 -5.30 -8.65
CA SER A 207 1.94 -5.84 -8.01
C SER A 207 1.28 -4.81 -7.09
N ARG A 208 2.06 -4.05 -6.31
CA ARG A 208 1.54 -2.98 -5.44
C ARG A 208 1.00 -1.79 -6.23
N LEU A 209 1.68 -1.38 -7.30
CA LEU A 209 1.18 -0.33 -8.22
C LEU A 209 -0.10 -0.77 -8.94
N LEU A 210 -0.19 -2.02 -9.40
CA LEU A 210 -1.39 -2.58 -10.00
C LEU A 210 -2.54 -2.67 -8.99
N THR A 211 -2.26 -3.03 -7.74
CA THR A 211 -3.26 -3.00 -6.66
C THR A 211 -3.90 -1.62 -6.53
N LEU A 212 -3.09 -0.56 -6.43
CA LEU A 212 -3.60 0.81 -6.37
C LEU A 212 -4.41 1.19 -7.60
N LEU A 213 -3.88 0.91 -8.80
CA LEU A 213 -4.57 1.19 -10.06
C LEU A 213 -5.94 0.53 -10.11
N MET A 214 -6.01 -0.75 -9.76
CA MET A 214 -7.26 -1.53 -9.82
C MET A 214 -8.26 -1.08 -8.76
N LEU A 215 -7.81 -0.77 -7.54
CA LEU A 215 -8.66 -0.20 -6.49
C LEU A 215 -9.23 1.15 -6.92
N TYR A 216 -8.42 2.05 -7.49
CA TYR A 216 -8.89 3.37 -7.93
C TYR A 216 -9.92 3.25 -9.06
N ARG A 217 -9.69 2.40 -10.04
CA ARG A 217 -10.65 2.12 -11.12
C ARG A 217 -11.97 1.53 -10.62
N ALA A 218 -11.94 0.80 -9.51
CA ALA A 218 -13.14 0.31 -8.82
C ALA A 218 -13.76 1.36 -7.86
N GLY A 219 -13.20 2.57 -7.81
CA GLY A 219 -13.69 3.67 -6.98
C GLY A 219 -13.26 3.63 -5.51
N TYR A 220 -12.25 2.80 -5.16
CA TYR A 220 -11.66 2.75 -3.81
C TYR A 220 -10.38 3.57 -3.79
N ILE A 221 -10.51 4.88 -3.61
CA ILE A 221 -9.39 5.83 -3.75
C ILE A 221 -8.65 6.14 -2.44
N VAL A 222 -8.90 5.39 -1.36
CA VAL A 222 -8.25 5.61 -0.06
C VAL A 222 -6.72 5.59 -0.14
N GLY A 223 -6.15 4.76 -1.01
CA GLY A 223 -4.71 4.69 -1.25
C GLY A 223 -4.07 5.98 -1.79
N LYS A 224 -4.90 6.96 -2.25
CA LYS A 224 -4.44 8.29 -2.63
C LYS A 224 -4.05 9.14 -1.42
N TYR A 225 -4.68 8.89 -0.27
CA TYR A 225 -4.54 9.69 0.96
C TYR A 225 -3.75 8.95 2.04
N ILE A 226 -3.80 7.61 2.03
CA ILE A 226 -3.11 6.74 2.99
C ILE A 226 -2.29 5.72 2.20
N SER A 227 -1.01 5.57 2.52
CA SER A 227 -0.15 4.61 1.84
C SER A 227 -0.51 3.18 2.20
N ILE A 228 -1.06 2.43 1.25
CA ILE A 228 -1.31 0.99 1.34
C ILE A 228 0.01 0.24 1.45
N GLU A 229 1.04 0.67 0.72
CA GLU A 229 2.38 0.07 0.74
C GLU A 229 3.05 0.21 2.10
N HIS A 230 2.81 1.31 2.82
CA HIS A 230 3.32 1.48 4.17
C HIS A 230 2.63 0.55 5.18
N LEU A 231 1.34 0.30 5.03
CA LEU A 231 0.62 -0.69 5.82
C LEU A 231 1.13 -2.11 5.55
N ILE A 232 1.40 -2.45 4.28
CA ILE A 232 2.01 -3.73 3.90
C ILE A 232 3.44 -3.83 4.47
N GLU A 233 4.25 -2.78 4.39
CA GLU A 233 5.62 -2.76 4.94
C GLU A 233 5.65 -3.03 6.45
N LYS A 234 4.70 -2.45 7.19
CA LYS A 234 4.54 -2.69 8.63
C LYS A 234 4.16 -4.13 9.00
N THR A 235 3.47 -4.80 8.11
CA THR A 235 3.00 -6.19 8.28
C THR A 235 3.64 -7.13 7.25
N LYS A 236 4.91 -6.85 6.91
CA LYS A 236 5.64 -7.52 5.82
C LYS A 236 5.68 -9.05 5.99
N GLU A 237 5.87 -9.53 7.20
CA GLU A 237 5.89 -10.96 7.52
C GLU A 237 4.55 -11.60 7.17
N SER A 238 3.45 -11.08 7.69
CA SER A 238 2.10 -11.59 7.39
C SER A 238 1.74 -11.49 5.92
N TYR A 239 2.23 -10.46 5.20
CA TYR A 239 2.06 -10.36 3.75
C TYR A 239 2.70 -11.54 3.02
N TYR A 240 3.94 -11.91 3.37
CA TYR A 240 4.61 -13.03 2.73
C TYR A 240 4.06 -14.38 3.16
N GLU A 241 3.65 -14.54 4.43
CA GLU A 241 2.99 -15.75 4.92
C GLU A 241 1.70 -16.05 4.15
N CYS A 242 0.78 -15.09 4.05
CA CYS A 242 -0.48 -15.29 3.34
C CYS A 242 -0.28 -15.46 1.82
N LEU A 243 0.73 -14.80 1.22
CA LEU A 243 1.12 -15.00 -0.17
C LEU A 243 1.63 -16.42 -0.40
N GLN A 244 2.48 -16.93 0.49
CA GLN A 244 3.00 -18.29 0.44
C GLN A 244 1.87 -19.31 0.56
N GLU A 245 1.02 -19.19 1.59
CA GLU A 245 -0.12 -20.09 1.81
C GLU A 245 -1.05 -20.12 0.60
N SER A 246 -1.35 -18.95 0.03
CA SER A 246 -2.24 -18.86 -1.13
C SER A 246 -1.62 -19.30 -2.45
N SER A 247 -0.29 -19.44 -2.53
CA SER A 247 0.40 -19.95 -3.72
C SER A 247 0.65 -21.46 -3.71
N LEU A 248 0.34 -22.18 -2.63
CA LEU A 248 0.44 -23.63 -2.58
C LEU A 248 -0.48 -24.28 -3.61
N ASN A 249 0.03 -25.25 -4.36
CA ASN A 249 -0.69 -25.98 -5.42
C ASN A 249 -1.29 -25.04 -6.49
N TRP A 250 -0.63 -23.89 -6.73
CA TRP A 250 -1.11 -22.92 -7.70
C TRP A 250 -1.09 -23.45 -9.13
N HIS A 251 -0.09 -24.23 -9.51
CA HIS A 251 0.02 -24.83 -10.85
C HIS A 251 -1.03 -25.91 -11.11
N GLU A 252 -1.48 -26.58 -10.07
CA GLU A 252 -2.52 -27.62 -10.08
C GLU A 252 -3.93 -27.04 -10.05
N GLU A 253 -4.09 -25.72 -9.98
CA GLU A 253 -5.36 -24.99 -9.82
C GLU A 253 -6.12 -25.31 -8.50
N GLU A 254 -5.39 -25.85 -7.52
CA GLU A 254 -5.93 -26.23 -6.20
C GLU A 254 -5.55 -25.25 -5.08
N ASN A 255 -4.99 -24.10 -5.43
CA ASN A 255 -4.61 -23.08 -4.47
C ASN A 255 -5.81 -22.44 -3.77
N ASN A 256 -5.59 -21.95 -2.55
CA ASN A 256 -6.59 -21.24 -1.74
C ASN A 256 -6.32 -19.73 -1.75
N TYR A 257 -7.20 -18.94 -2.35
CA TYR A 257 -7.06 -17.47 -2.37
C TYR A 257 -7.43 -16.79 -1.04
N VAL A 258 -8.15 -17.48 -0.13
CA VAL A 258 -8.72 -16.88 1.09
C VAL A 258 -7.69 -16.14 1.94
N PRO A 259 -6.51 -16.71 2.28
CA PRO A 259 -5.55 -16.02 3.15
C PRO A 259 -5.08 -14.69 2.57
N PHE A 260 -4.73 -14.66 1.29
CA PHE A 260 -4.23 -13.44 0.64
C PHE A 260 -5.34 -12.41 0.42
N VAL A 261 -6.54 -12.84 0.03
CA VAL A 261 -7.71 -11.95 -0.11
C VAL A 261 -8.08 -11.32 1.23
N GLN A 262 -8.17 -12.12 2.29
CA GLN A 262 -8.48 -11.64 3.63
C GLN A 262 -7.45 -10.63 4.15
N TYR A 263 -6.16 -10.91 3.94
CA TYR A 263 -5.08 -10.00 4.28
C TYR A 263 -5.21 -8.66 3.53
N MET A 264 -5.37 -8.70 2.22
CA MET A 264 -5.47 -7.49 1.39
C MET A 264 -6.69 -6.63 1.74
N LEU A 265 -7.83 -7.25 2.01
CA LEU A 265 -9.03 -6.54 2.50
C LEU A 265 -8.77 -5.92 3.88
N GLY A 266 -8.09 -6.63 4.77
CA GLY A 266 -7.67 -6.10 6.07
C GLY A 266 -6.79 -4.86 5.95
N VAL A 267 -5.86 -4.83 4.99
CA VAL A 267 -5.03 -3.64 4.67
C VAL A 267 -5.89 -2.48 4.18
N VAL A 268 -6.88 -2.74 3.31
CA VAL A 268 -7.79 -1.69 2.82
C VAL A 268 -8.65 -1.13 3.96
N VAL A 269 -9.18 -1.98 4.86
CA VAL A 269 -9.90 -1.53 6.08
C VAL A 269 -9.00 -0.67 6.95
N ALA A 270 -7.76 -1.09 7.18
CA ALA A 270 -6.80 -0.32 7.97
C ALA A 270 -6.51 1.05 7.35
N ALA A 271 -6.41 1.12 6.01
CA ALA A 271 -6.24 2.37 5.29
C ALA A 271 -7.44 3.32 5.48
N TYR A 272 -8.66 2.81 5.40
CA TYR A 272 -9.86 3.62 5.63
C TYR A 272 -9.97 4.12 7.08
N ARG A 273 -9.64 3.27 8.06
CA ARG A 273 -9.60 3.70 9.49
C ARG A 273 -8.58 4.82 9.71
N ASP A 274 -7.36 4.65 9.19
CA ASP A 274 -6.32 5.69 9.30
C ASP A 274 -6.75 6.98 8.56
N PHE A 275 -7.47 6.86 7.44
CA PHE A 275 -8.04 8.02 6.74
C PHE A 275 -9.07 8.75 7.61
N SER A 276 -10.04 8.04 8.19
CA SER A 276 -11.06 8.64 9.06
C SER A 276 -10.43 9.32 10.27
N ASP A 277 -9.52 8.65 10.98
CA ASP A 277 -8.79 9.22 12.12
C ASP A 277 -8.06 10.53 11.76
N ARG A 278 -7.39 10.56 10.59
CA ARG A 278 -6.67 11.75 10.13
C ARG A 278 -7.61 12.87 9.70
N VAL A 279 -8.70 12.54 9.03
CA VAL A 279 -9.70 13.54 8.62
C VAL A 279 -10.39 14.14 9.83
N GLU A 280 -10.80 13.35 10.81
CA GLU A 280 -11.37 13.85 12.06
C GLU A 280 -10.42 14.81 12.78
N THR A 281 -9.14 14.46 12.91
CA THR A 281 -8.09 15.31 13.47
C THR A 281 -7.93 16.61 12.66
N LEU A 282 -8.15 16.58 11.35
CA LEU A 282 -8.06 17.74 10.47
C LEU A 282 -9.36 18.56 10.47
N VAL A 283 -10.52 17.94 10.66
CA VAL A 283 -11.86 18.59 10.71
C VAL A 283 -12.08 19.29 12.04
N ALA A 284 -11.53 18.79 13.14
CA ALA A 284 -11.43 19.53 14.40
C ALA A 284 -10.64 20.86 14.27
N SER A 285 -10.23 21.24 13.06
CA SER A 285 -9.31 22.30 12.73
C SER A 285 -9.94 23.67 12.43
N GLY A 286 -10.50 24.32 13.44
CA GLY A 286 -10.16 25.71 13.77
C GLY A 286 -8.91 25.75 14.68
N LEU A 287 -8.31 24.57 14.97
CA LEU A 287 -7.22 24.40 15.92
C LEU A 287 -5.85 24.64 15.26
N SER A 288 -4.98 25.34 15.95
CA SER A 288 -3.56 25.45 15.60
C SER A 288 -2.90 24.06 15.58
N LYS A 289 -1.73 23.96 14.95
CA LYS A 289 -0.95 22.68 14.95
C LYS A 289 -0.66 22.16 16.37
N GLN A 290 -0.52 23.04 17.33
CA GLN A 290 -0.28 22.71 18.75
C GLN A 290 -1.55 22.16 19.40
N GLU A 291 -2.70 22.81 19.17
CA GLU A 291 -4.00 22.34 19.66
C GLU A 291 -4.39 20.99 19.06
N ARG A 292 -4.05 20.72 17.80
CA ARG A 292 -4.25 19.41 17.18
C ARG A 292 -3.43 18.28 17.83
N VAL A 293 -2.20 18.57 18.26
CA VAL A 293 -1.40 17.63 19.06
C VAL A 293 -2.05 17.36 20.41
N ALA A 294 -2.58 18.41 21.04
CA ALA A 294 -3.29 18.30 22.31
C ALA A 294 -4.56 17.44 22.19
N GLU A 295 -5.38 17.72 21.17
CA GLU A 295 -6.61 16.97 20.91
C GLU A 295 -6.35 15.49 20.57
N LEU A 296 -5.31 15.21 19.80
CA LEU A 296 -4.89 13.84 19.53
C LEU A 296 -4.54 13.07 20.82
N ILE A 297 -3.79 13.70 21.75
CA ILE A 297 -3.41 13.05 23.01
C ILE A 297 -4.65 12.88 23.90
N LYS A 298 -5.53 13.88 23.94
CA LYS A 298 -6.78 13.87 24.70
C LYS A 298 -7.71 12.71 24.26
N ASN A 299 -7.85 12.51 22.95
CA ASN A 299 -8.71 11.49 22.37
C ASN A 299 -8.04 10.10 22.30
N THR A 300 -6.76 9.99 22.67
CA THR A 300 -6.06 8.69 22.73
C THR A 300 -6.40 8.00 24.05
N TYR A 301 -6.95 6.78 23.96
CA TYR A 301 -7.17 5.96 25.15
C TYR A 301 -5.85 5.30 25.56
N GLY A 302 -5.31 5.75 26.71
CA GLY A 302 -4.03 5.27 27.24
C GLY A 302 -2.83 6.13 26.84
N GLU A 303 -1.70 5.48 26.60
CA GLU A 303 -0.40 6.13 26.39
C GLU A 303 -0.09 6.32 24.91
N ILE A 304 0.51 7.45 24.54
CA ILE A 304 0.98 7.73 23.18
C ILE A 304 2.45 8.17 23.17
N THR A 305 3.23 7.68 22.21
CA THR A 305 4.62 8.11 22.01
C THR A 305 4.73 9.27 21.04
N LYS A 306 5.85 10.00 21.09
CA LYS A 306 6.15 11.06 20.11
C LYS A 306 6.14 10.55 18.67
N SER A 307 6.63 9.32 18.43
CA SER A 307 6.62 8.71 17.09
C SER A 307 5.20 8.49 16.59
N GLN A 308 4.31 8.00 17.44
CA GLN A 308 2.90 7.80 17.09
C GLN A 308 2.18 9.14 16.83
N ILE A 309 2.50 10.20 17.61
CA ILE A 309 1.97 11.55 17.34
C ILE A 309 2.42 12.03 15.95
N MET A 310 3.70 11.88 15.63
CA MET A 310 4.24 12.28 14.33
C MET A 310 3.65 11.45 13.18
N GLU A 311 3.35 10.18 13.43
CA GLU A 311 2.70 9.30 12.45
C GLU A 311 1.24 9.71 12.19
N LYS A 312 0.49 10.04 13.24
CA LYS A 312 -0.90 10.48 13.14
C LYS A 312 -1.05 11.95 12.69
N CYS A 313 -0.04 12.79 12.88
CA CYS A 313 0.02 14.18 12.43
C CYS A 313 1.24 14.42 11.51
N PRO A 314 1.33 13.78 10.37
CA PRO A 314 2.53 13.80 9.53
C PRO A 314 2.80 15.16 8.85
N ASP A 315 1.82 16.05 8.80
CA ASP A 315 1.92 17.44 8.36
C ASP A 315 2.55 18.39 9.41
N ILE A 316 2.67 17.92 10.67
CA ILE A 316 3.26 18.66 11.76
C ILE A 316 4.75 18.33 11.88
N SER A 317 5.60 19.34 11.82
CA SER A 317 7.05 19.11 11.95
C SER A 317 7.39 18.57 13.35
N ARG A 318 8.46 17.76 13.43
CA ARG A 318 8.99 17.26 14.71
C ARG A 318 9.21 18.36 15.75
N ILE A 319 9.75 19.50 15.31
CA ILE A 319 10.01 20.66 16.17
C ILE A 319 8.69 21.20 16.75
N THR A 320 7.64 21.27 15.93
CA THR A 320 6.32 21.73 16.37
C THR A 320 5.69 20.74 17.35
N VAL A 321 5.81 19.42 17.11
CA VAL A 321 5.35 18.41 18.07
C VAL A 321 6.10 18.50 19.39
N GLU A 322 7.42 18.64 19.37
CA GLU A 322 8.24 18.78 20.59
C GLU A 322 7.88 20.04 21.38
N ARG A 323 7.60 21.14 20.68
CA ARG A 323 7.13 22.39 21.31
C ARG A 323 5.75 22.22 21.94
N ALA A 324 4.79 21.63 21.21
CA ALA A 324 3.45 21.35 21.76
C ALA A 324 3.51 20.47 23.01
N LEU A 325 4.30 19.38 22.96
CA LEU A 325 4.49 18.49 24.12
C LEU A 325 5.11 19.25 25.32
N SER A 326 6.07 20.15 25.08
CA SER A 326 6.67 20.97 26.15
C SER A 326 5.65 21.91 26.77
N GLU A 327 4.83 22.57 25.96
CA GLU A 327 3.75 23.48 26.43
C GLU A 327 2.69 22.71 27.22
N LEU A 328 2.25 21.55 26.74
CA LEU A 328 1.27 20.69 27.41
C LEU A 328 1.79 20.11 28.74
N LEU A 329 3.08 19.81 28.84
CA LEU A 329 3.71 19.39 30.08
C LEU A 329 3.79 20.55 31.09
N THR A 330 4.12 21.76 30.62
CA THR A 330 4.19 22.98 31.46
C THR A 330 2.81 23.36 31.98
N SER A 331 1.77 23.19 31.17
CA SER A 331 0.37 23.42 31.59
C SER A 331 -0.20 22.24 32.40
N GLU A 332 0.57 21.18 32.62
CA GLU A 332 0.14 19.93 33.27
C GLU A 332 -1.08 19.26 32.62
N SER A 333 -1.37 19.59 31.36
CA SER A 333 -2.46 18.97 30.59
C SER A 333 -2.14 17.53 30.20
N ILE A 334 -0.86 17.17 30.18
CA ILE A 334 -0.40 15.81 29.94
C ILE A 334 0.62 15.36 30.99
N ILE A 335 0.69 14.05 31.21
CA ILE A 335 1.66 13.40 32.10
C ILE A 335 2.69 12.67 31.24
N LYS A 336 3.97 12.85 31.56
CA LYS A 336 5.07 12.15 30.93
C LYS A 336 5.40 10.88 31.71
N ILE A 337 5.43 9.72 31.02
CA ILE A 337 5.74 8.42 31.56
C ILE A 337 7.02 7.91 30.94
N GLY A 338 7.95 7.40 31.77
CA GLY A 338 9.24 6.86 31.30
C GLY A 338 10.24 7.94 30.89
N GLY A 339 11.34 7.53 30.23
CA GLY A 339 12.45 8.39 29.85
C GLY A 339 13.16 7.98 28.56
N GLY A 340 13.90 8.90 27.95
CA GLY A 340 14.66 8.65 26.72
C GLY A 340 13.76 8.24 25.55
N ARG A 341 14.15 7.21 24.82
CA ARG A 341 13.39 6.69 23.67
C ARG A 341 12.07 6.00 24.03
N TYR A 342 11.86 5.68 25.29
CA TYR A 342 10.64 5.03 25.78
C TYR A 342 9.66 6.01 26.41
N THR A 343 9.85 7.30 26.20
CA THR A 343 8.95 8.34 26.73
C THR A 343 7.57 8.22 26.05
N LYS A 344 6.55 8.21 26.91
CA LYS A 344 5.14 8.21 26.54
C LYS A 344 4.42 9.37 27.21
N TYR A 345 3.28 9.74 26.67
CA TYR A 345 2.45 10.84 27.16
C TYR A 345 1.02 10.35 27.33
N VAL A 346 0.34 10.83 28.38
CA VAL A 346 -1.06 10.52 28.69
C VAL A 346 -1.76 11.84 29.01
N TRP A 347 -2.99 11.97 28.58
CA TRP A 347 -3.82 13.13 28.94
C TRP A 347 -4.13 13.10 30.44
N ASN A 348 -3.95 14.25 31.11
CA ASN A 348 -4.21 14.38 32.55
C ASN A 348 -5.70 14.69 32.80
N ARG A 349 -6.49 13.64 33.00
CA ARG A 349 -7.93 13.73 33.22
C ARG A 349 -8.31 14.26 34.59
N ASP A 350 -7.39 14.27 35.54
CA ASP A 350 -7.65 14.78 36.90
C ASP A 350 -7.68 16.32 36.95
N LYS A 351 -7.38 16.98 35.84
CA LYS A 351 -7.33 18.45 35.73
C LYS A 351 -8.50 19.04 34.90
N GLU A 352 -9.40 18.18 34.36
CA GLU A 352 -10.67 18.62 33.78
C GLU A 352 -11.75 18.76 34.86
#